data_b56203ba5cc12b07a90201b8f747f54d
#
_entry.id   b56203ba5cc12b07a90201b8f747f54d
#
_cell.length_a   1.000
_cell.length_b   1.000
_cell.length_c   1.000
_cell.angle_alpha   90.00
_cell.angle_beta   90.00
_cell.angle_gamma   90.00
#
_symmetry.space_group_name_H-M   'P 1'
#
loop_
_entity.id
_entity.type
_entity.pdbx_description
1 polymer ?
#
loop_
_entity_poly.entity_id
_entity_poly.type
_entity_poly.pdbx_seq_one_letter_code
_entity_poly.pdbx_strand_id
1 'polypeptide(L)'
;MKLLLWLLIGFTLSFGAVDINKADKKELMSIKGIGDKKADMILEYRKEHNCFKSVDEIKEVKGFGNKFLEKHKANLTVSECKKK
;
A
#
# COMPACT_ATOMS: atom_id res chain seq x y z
N MET A 1 -17.14 -21.54 -20.55
CA MET A 1 -17.91 -20.43 -20.04
C MET A 1 -17.61 -20.07 -18.61
N LYS A 2 -17.63 -21.04 -17.74
CA LYS A 2 -17.32 -20.78 -16.37
C LYS A 2 -15.91 -20.24 -16.20
N LEU A 3 -15.02 -20.70 -17.04
CA LEU A 3 -13.64 -20.24 -16.97
C LEU A 3 -13.52 -18.75 -17.27
N LEU A 4 -14.36 -18.27 -18.17
CA LEU A 4 -14.34 -16.87 -18.51
C LEU A 4 -14.76 -16.00 -17.34
N LEU A 5 -15.72 -16.47 -16.60
CA LEU A 5 -16.17 -15.72 -15.43
C LEU A 5 -15.08 -15.63 -14.40
N TRP A 6 -14.37 -16.70 -14.22
CA TRP A 6 -13.25 -16.70 -13.27
C TRP A 6 -12.20 -15.67 -13.64
N LEU A 7 -11.89 -15.62 -14.91
CA LEU A 7 -10.89 -14.68 -15.38
C LEU A 7 -11.31 -13.23 -15.15
N LEU A 8 -12.59 -12.97 -15.38
CA LEU A 8 -13.09 -11.62 -15.17
C LEU A 8 -13.03 -11.20 -13.72
N ILE A 9 -13.38 -12.10 -12.84
CA ILE A 9 -13.33 -11.80 -11.42
C ILE A 9 -11.90 -11.56 -10.98
N GLY A 10 -11.00 -12.38 -11.42
CA GLY A 10 -9.61 -12.22 -11.06
C GLY A 10 -9.05 -10.90 -11.56
N PHE A 11 -9.45 -10.52 -12.74
CA PHE A 11 -8.97 -9.29 -13.32
C PHE A 11 -9.46 -8.06 -12.56
N THR A 12 -10.73 -8.06 -12.18
CA THR A 12 -11.26 -6.92 -11.46
C THR A 12 -10.64 -6.76 -10.09
N LEU A 13 -10.25 -7.86 -9.48
CA LEU A 13 -9.62 -7.79 -8.17
C LEU A 13 -8.26 -7.12 -8.20
N SER A 14 -7.63 -7.10 -9.36
CA SER A 14 -6.32 -6.49 -9.42
C SER A 14 -6.37 -4.98 -9.40
N PHE A 15 -7.56 -4.42 -9.51
CA PHE A 15 -7.75 -2.98 -9.41
C PHE A 15 -8.05 -2.57 -8.01
N GLY A 16 -7.27 -2.88 -7.11
CA GLY A 16 -7.60 -2.58 -5.77
C GLY A 16 -6.67 -1.58 -5.16
N ALA A 17 -6.64 -1.56 -3.86
CA ALA A 17 -5.78 -0.70 -3.14
C ALA A 17 -4.33 -1.15 -3.28
N VAL A 18 -3.43 -0.22 -3.03
CA VAL A 18 -2.01 -0.53 -3.04
C VAL A 18 -1.64 -1.14 -1.69
N ASP A 19 -0.97 -2.26 -1.74
CA ASP A 19 -0.53 -2.95 -0.54
C ASP A 19 0.81 -2.38 -0.10
N ILE A 20 0.80 -1.56 0.93
CA ILE A 20 2.03 -0.89 1.35
C ILE A 20 3.06 -1.85 1.94
N ASN A 21 2.68 -3.07 2.22
CA ASN A 21 3.64 -4.06 2.69
C ASN A 21 4.34 -4.79 1.57
N LYS A 22 3.79 -4.74 0.37
CA LYS A 22 4.37 -5.45 -0.76
C LYS A 22 4.75 -4.56 -1.92
N ALA A 23 4.21 -3.36 -1.97
CA ALA A 23 4.45 -2.48 -3.11
C ALA A 23 5.91 -2.14 -3.25
N ASP A 24 6.37 -2.07 -4.50
CA ASP A 24 7.71 -1.58 -4.73
C ASP A 24 7.62 -0.05 -4.88
N LYS A 25 8.76 0.57 -5.09
CA LYS A 25 8.79 2.02 -5.14
C LYS A 25 7.89 2.59 -6.22
N LYS A 26 7.89 1.94 -7.37
CA LYS A 26 7.08 2.40 -8.47
C LYS A 26 5.60 2.37 -8.16
N GLU A 27 5.17 1.30 -7.53
CA GLU A 27 3.78 1.17 -7.14
C GLU A 27 3.40 2.21 -6.10
N LEU A 28 4.29 2.47 -5.16
CA LEU A 28 4.02 3.49 -4.16
C LEU A 28 3.87 4.86 -4.79
N MET A 29 4.70 5.13 -5.77
CA MET A 29 4.65 6.42 -6.45
C MET A 29 3.41 6.58 -7.32
N SER A 30 2.70 5.50 -7.58
CA SER A 30 1.46 5.61 -8.32
C SER A 30 0.34 6.21 -7.47
N ILE A 31 0.56 6.26 -6.17
CA ILE A 31 -0.40 6.88 -5.28
C ILE A 31 -0.22 8.39 -5.37
N LYS A 32 -1.33 9.08 -5.60
CA LYS A 32 -1.27 10.51 -5.72
C LYS A 32 -0.70 11.14 -4.45
N GLY A 33 0.27 11.99 -4.59
CA GLY A 33 0.88 12.64 -3.45
C GLY A 33 2.13 11.95 -2.94
N ILE A 34 2.45 10.78 -3.46
CA ILE A 34 3.67 10.09 -3.07
C ILE A 34 4.68 10.20 -4.20
N GLY A 35 5.69 11.01 -3.97
CA GLY A 35 6.76 11.14 -4.93
C GLY A 35 7.93 10.27 -4.55
N ASP A 36 9.05 10.57 -5.19
CA ASP A 36 10.26 9.80 -5.01
C ASP A 36 10.68 9.67 -3.54
N LYS A 37 10.78 10.80 -2.87
CA LYS A 37 11.25 10.79 -1.49
C LYS A 37 10.28 10.15 -0.53
N LYS A 38 8.99 10.39 -0.71
CA LYS A 38 8.01 9.81 0.18
C LYS A 38 7.94 8.31 0.00
N ALA A 39 8.10 7.85 -1.23
CA ALA A 39 8.15 6.41 -1.47
C ALA A 39 9.33 5.80 -0.74
N ASP A 40 10.48 6.45 -0.80
CA ASP A 40 11.65 5.96 -0.09
C ASP A 40 11.43 5.90 1.41
N MET A 41 10.71 6.86 1.95
CA MET A 41 10.46 6.87 3.38
C MET A 41 9.57 5.71 3.80
N ILE A 42 8.61 5.37 2.96
CA ILE A 42 7.77 4.21 3.24
C ILE A 42 8.62 2.94 3.22
N LEU A 43 9.47 2.82 2.20
CA LEU A 43 10.30 1.62 2.09
C LEU A 43 11.27 1.50 3.26
N GLU A 44 11.80 2.62 3.68
CA GLU A 44 12.73 2.63 4.80
C GLU A 44 12.04 2.23 6.10
N TYR A 45 10.86 2.79 6.32
CA TYR A 45 10.10 2.43 7.50
C TYR A 45 9.78 0.94 7.49
N ARG A 46 9.35 0.45 6.34
CA ARG A 46 9.02 -0.95 6.20
C ARG A 46 10.22 -1.84 6.50
N LYS A 47 11.38 -1.42 6.06
CA LYS A 47 12.59 -2.18 6.30
C LYS A 47 12.95 -2.21 7.78
N GLU A 48 12.82 -1.07 8.45
CA GLU A 48 13.18 -0.98 9.86
C GLU A 48 12.21 -1.69 10.78
N HIS A 49 10.93 -1.67 10.42
CA HIS A 49 9.90 -2.22 11.27
C HIS A 49 9.33 -3.53 10.76
N ASN A 50 9.93 -4.10 9.73
CA ASN A 50 9.49 -5.33 9.09
C ASN A 50 8.27 -5.14 8.19
N CYS A 51 7.23 -4.52 8.70
CA CYS A 51 6.02 -4.32 7.91
C CYS A 51 5.09 -3.39 8.66
N PHE A 52 4.05 -2.98 7.98
CA PHE A 52 2.99 -2.19 8.59
C PHE A 52 1.93 -3.14 9.13
N LYS A 53 1.49 -2.90 10.33
CA LYS A 53 0.46 -3.75 10.93
C LYS A 53 -0.93 -3.33 10.48
N SER A 54 -1.08 -2.07 10.12
CA SER A 54 -2.35 -1.57 9.65
C SER A 54 -2.08 -0.40 8.72
N VAL A 55 -3.10 -0.04 7.95
CA VAL A 55 -2.97 1.11 7.07
C VAL A 55 -2.73 2.38 7.89
N ASP A 56 -3.34 2.46 9.05
CA ASP A 56 -3.18 3.63 9.90
C ASP A 56 -1.73 3.88 10.30
N GLU A 57 -0.95 2.83 10.31
CA GLU A 57 0.45 2.99 10.72
C GLU A 57 1.26 3.84 9.76
N ILE A 58 0.73 4.10 8.58
CA ILE A 58 1.47 4.92 7.63
C ILE A 58 1.73 6.33 8.17
N LYS A 59 0.91 6.77 9.10
CA LYS A 59 1.12 8.10 9.68
C LYS A 59 2.34 8.15 10.59
N GLU A 60 2.91 7.00 10.90
CA GLU A 60 4.16 6.95 11.65
C GLU A 60 5.35 7.22 10.76
N VAL A 61 5.16 7.13 9.46
CA VAL A 61 6.23 7.41 8.52
C VAL A 61 6.41 8.92 8.41
N LYS A 62 7.66 9.36 8.49
CA LYS A 62 7.95 10.76 8.39
C LYS A 62 7.40 11.33 7.08
N GLY A 63 6.71 12.45 7.16
CA GLY A 63 6.15 13.06 5.97
C GLY A 63 4.71 12.70 5.72
N PHE A 64 4.16 11.80 6.51
CA PHE A 64 2.76 11.39 6.37
C PHE A 64 2.01 11.75 7.64
N GLY A 65 0.82 12.24 7.45
CA GLY A 65 0.01 12.63 8.59
C GLY A 65 -1.41 12.15 8.43
N ASN A 66 -2.26 12.63 9.32
CA ASN A 66 -3.66 12.24 9.29
C ASN A 66 -4.36 12.65 8.01
N LYS A 67 -3.98 13.78 7.46
CA LYS A 67 -4.63 14.24 6.23
C LYS A 67 -4.35 13.31 5.07
N PHE A 68 -3.12 12.85 4.95
CA PHE A 68 -2.79 11.91 3.90
C PHE A 68 -3.58 10.63 4.09
N LEU A 69 -3.61 10.14 5.33
CA LEU A 69 -4.30 8.91 5.62
C LEU A 69 -5.78 9.00 5.29
N GLU A 70 -6.44 10.06 5.72
CA GLU A 70 -7.85 10.23 5.44
C GLU A 70 -8.14 10.28 3.95
N LYS A 71 -7.27 10.95 3.22
CA LYS A 71 -7.47 11.13 1.81
C LYS A 71 -7.27 9.86 1.02
N HIS A 72 -6.34 9.04 1.44
CA HIS A 72 -5.94 7.87 0.65
C HIS A 72 -6.25 6.54 1.30
N LYS A 73 -6.85 6.55 2.46
CA LYS A 73 -7.09 5.31 3.18
C LYS A 73 -7.85 4.26 2.36
N ALA A 74 -8.80 4.70 1.58
CA ALA A 74 -9.59 3.78 0.79
C ALA A 74 -8.75 3.11 -0.31
N ASN A 75 -7.63 3.71 -0.66
CA ASN A 75 -6.78 3.19 -1.71
C ASN A 75 -5.55 2.46 -1.19
N LEU A 76 -5.49 2.25 0.11
CA LEU A 76 -4.36 1.58 0.72
C LEU A 76 -4.81 0.33 1.44
N THR A 77 -3.93 -0.65 1.46
CA THR A 77 -4.19 -1.86 2.21
C THR A 77 -2.86 -2.41 2.71
N VAL A 78 -2.93 -3.33 3.64
CA VAL A 78 -1.73 -4.01 4.14
C VAL A 78 -2.01 -5.49 4.16
N SER A 79 -1.09 -6.24 3.60
CA SER A 79 -1.17 -7.68 3.72
C SER A 79 -0.71 -8.06 5.12
N GLU A 80 -0.88 -9.31 5.46
CA GLU A 80 -0.54 -9.78 6.78
C GLU A 80 0.90 -9.44 7.16
N CYS A 81 1.07 -8.89 8.35
CA CYS A 81 2.39 -8.53 8.84
C CYS A 81 2.91 -9.66 9.70
N LYS A 82 3.85 -10.40 9.16
CA LYS A 82 4.45 -11.50 9.88
C LYS A 82 5.75 -11.08 10.51
N LYS A 83 5.76 -11.03 11.80
CA LYS A 83 6.98 -10.71 12.49
C LYS A 83 7.73 -11.95 12.84
N LYS A 84 9.03 -11.82 12.82
CA LYS A 84 9.85 -12.95 13.20
C LYS A 84 9.90 -13.16 14.65
#